data_63e69c79733a19ee2c000a1092d93bbd
#
_entry.id   63e69c79733a19ee2c000a1092d93bbd
#
_cell.length_a   1.000
_cell.length_b   1.000
_cell.length_c   1.000
_cell.angle_alpha   90.00
_cell.angle_beta   90.00
_cell.angle_gamma   90.00
#
_symmetry.space_group_name_H-M   'P 1'
#
loop_
_entity.id
_entity.type
_entity.pdbx_description
1 polymer ?
#
loop_
_entity_poly.entity_id
_entity_poly.type
_entity_poly.pdbx_seq_one_letter_code
_entity_poly.pdbx_strand_id
1 'polypeptide(L)'
;MTFVVFCLISCGGKEKSANQTKKLMIQDSESPLVFEPGNYTADSDSSSVLWECGWIGGRTHNGDVYLKEGSVIIKNSGIVSGNFVVDMNTIQCFDLKNDGARNKLIRHLKSDDFFDVENYQETRLTITSSENIGGNNFLFIGNLTIKGITNPIQMSGEVHRTNSGYGADIKLVFDRSKYNVRYKSASFFSDLGDNIILDDVSLKAKIRLRKISS
;
A
#
# COMPACT_ATOMS: atom_id res chain seq x y z
N MET A 1 -66.80 -50.20 5.01
CA MET A 1 -67.95 -49.69 5.82
C MET A 1 -67.65 -48.22 6.07
N THR A 2 -68.53 -47.41 5.54
CA THR A 2 -69.05 -46.13 6.02
C THR A 2 -68.12 -44.92 5.91
N PHE A 3 -68.32 -44.12 4.90
CA PHE A 3 -69.14 -42.90 4.74
C PHE A 3 -68.79 -41.84 5.81
N VAL A 4 -68.57 -40.56 5.56
CA VAL A 4 -69.43 -39.51 4.95
C VAL A 4 -68.50 -38.23 4.88
N VAL A 5 -68.25 -37.52 3.79
CA VAL A 5 -69.00 -36.45 3.13
C VAL A 5 -68.99 -35.06 3.79
N PHE A 6 -68.52 -34.09 3.00
CA PHE A 6 -68.89 -32.65 2.91
C PHE A 6 -68.49 -31.66 4.00
N CYS A 7 -67.84 -30.61 3.66
CA CYS A 7 -68.49 -29.40 3.15
C CYS A 7 -67.45 -28.36 2.63
N LEU A 8 -67.74 -27.85 1.46
CA LEU A 8 -67.16 -26.67 0.83
C LEU A 8 -67.58 -25.41 1.56
N ILE A 9 -66.67 -24.48 1.85
CA ILE A 9 -66.99 -23.04 1.80
C ILE A 9 -65.79 -22.32 1.16
N SER A 10 -66.08 -21.75 0.01
CA SER A 10 -65.32 -20.75 -0.71
C SER A 10 -65.35 -19.41 0.03
N CYS A 11 -64.19 -18.77 0.16
CA CYS A 11 -64.16 -17.32 0.24
C CYS A 11 -62.83 -16.82 -0.32
N GLY A 12 -62.91 -16.06 -1.39
CA GLY A 12 -61.81 -15.48 -2.13
C GLY A 12 -61.08 -14.40 -1.35
N GLY A 13 -59.78 -14.47 -1.38
CA GLY A 13 -58.91 -13.42 -0.92
C GLY A 13 -57.86 -13.20 -2.00
N LYS A 14 -57.92 -12.05 -2.64
CA LYS A 14 -56.98 -11.60 -3.67
C LYS A 14 -55.54 -11.62 -3.13
N GLU A 15 -54.73 -12.55 -3.57
CA GLU A 15 -53.27 -12.44 -3.44
C GLU A 15 -52.78 -11.29 -4.29
N LYS A 16 -52.43 -10.18 -3.62
CA LYS A 16 -51.58 -9.14 -4.21
C LYS A 16 -50.16 -9.70 -4.27
N SER A 17 -49.76 -10.14 -5.44
CA SER A 17 -48.37 -10.39 -5.79
C SER A 17 -47.59 -9.09 -5.58
N ALA A 18 -46.93 -8.99 -4.43
CA ALA A 18 -45.93 -7.97 -4.19
C ALA A 18 -44.65 -8.38 -4.91
N ASN A 19 -44.58 -8.02 -6.14
CA ASN A 19 -43.34 -8.07 -6.94
C ASN A 19 -42.39 -7.03 -6.37
N GLN A 20 -41.69 -7.37 -5.26
CA GLN A 20 -40.56 -6.59 -4.78
C GLN A 20 -39.42 -6.84 -5.76
N THR A 21 -39.38 -6.03 -6.78
CA THR A 21 -38.21 -5.82 -7.62
C THR A 21 -37.10 -5.30 -6.71
N LYS A 22 -36.25 -6.23 -6.26
CA LYS A 22 -35.01 -5.92 -5.57
C LYS A 22 -34.14 -5.15 -6.56
N LYS A 23 -34.29 -3.82 -6.52
CA LYS A 23 -33.42 -2.91 -7.24
C LYS A 23 -32.01 -3.18 -6.72
N LEU A 24 -31.24 -4.02 -7.43
CA LEU A 24 -29.81 -4.07 -7.24
C LEU A 24 -29.33 -2.62 -7.40
N MET A 25 -28.82 -2.06 -6.32
CA MET A 25 -28.02 -0.86 -6.41
C MET A 25 -26.83 -1.25 -7.28
N ILE A 26 -26.90 -0.86 -8.55
CA ILE A 26 -25.73 -0.77 -9.41
C ILE A 26 -24.89 0.28 -8.69
N GLN A 27 -23.86 -0.19 -7.99
CA GLN A 27 -22.81 0.64 -7.50
C GLN A 27 -22.27 1.34 -8.77
N ASP A 28 -22.36 2.66 -8.83
CA ASP A 28 -21.80 3.45 -9.93
C ASP A 28 -20.37 2.98 -10.11
N SER A 29 -20.14 2.18 -11.14
CA SER A 29 -18.81 1.83 -11.57
C SER A 29 -18.23 3.12 -12.15
N GLU A 30 -17.41 3.81 -11.36
CA GLU A 30 -16.62 4.92 -11.89
C GLU A 30 -15.97 4.44 -13.20
N SER A 31 -16.13 5.23 -14.25
CA SER A 31 -15.51 4.92 -15.54
C SER A 31 -14.02 4.70 -15.34
N PRO A 32 -13.43 3.67 -15.95
CA PRO A 32 -12.01 3.37 -15.79
C PRO A 32 -11.16 4.62 -16.01
N LEU A 33 -10.14 4.80 -15.19
CA LEU A 33 -9.23 5.92 -15.29
C LEU A 33 -8.54 5.94 -16.66
N VAL A 34 -8.82 6.97 -17.44
CA VAL A 34 -8.16 7.20 -18.73
C VAL A 34 -6.87 7.97 -18.48
N PHE A 35 -5.75 7.34 -18.80
CA PHE A 35 -4.44 7.95 -18.64
C PHE A 35 -4.12 8.93 -19.79
N GLU A 36 -3.53 10.05 -19.42
CA GLU A 36 -2.92 10.98 -20.35
C GLU A 36 -1.44 10.63 -20.50
N PRO A 37 -0.97 10.22 -21.69
CA PRO A 37 0.44 9.88 -21.90
C PRO A 37 1.37 11.04 -21.63
N GLY A 38 2.55 10.74 -21.09
CA GLY A 38 3.57 11.73 -20.82
C GLY A 38 4.53 11.32 -19.72
N ASN A 39 5.47 12.23 -19.44
CA ASN A 39 6.39 12.12 -18.33
C ASN A 39 5.85 12.91 -17.14
N TYR A 40 5.97 12.33 -15.98
CA TYR A 40 5.49 12.91 -14.72
C TYR A 40 6.59 12.90 -13.68
N THR A 41 6.61 13.92 -12.84
CA THR A 41 7.50 13.98 -11.68
C THR A 41 6.67 13.94 -10.40
N ALA A 42 7.20 13.29 -9.38
CA ALA A 42 6.58 13.34 -8.06
C ALA A 42 6.84 14.70 -7.40
N ASP A 43 5.80 15.23 -6.78
CA ASP A 43 5.90 16.38 -5.89
C ASP A 43 6.26 15.87 -4.49
N SER A 44 7.51 16.00 -4.12
CA SER A 44 8.04 15.47 -2.85
C SER A 44 7.38 16.11 -1.63
N ASP A 45 7.07 17.42 -1.70
CA ASP A 45 6.46 18.16 -0.57
C ASP A 45 4.99 17.77 -0.34
N SER A 46 4.31 17.33 -1.41
CA SER A 46 2.91 16.87 -1.36
C SER A 46 2.77 15.35 -1.30
N SER A 47 3.89 14.62 -1.24
CA SER A 47 3.93 13.17 -1.14
C SER A 47 4.36 12.74 0.26
N SER A 48 3.99 11.53 0.67
CA SER A 48 4.39 10.96 1.95
C SER A 48 4.65 9.46 1.83
N VAL A 49 5.64 8.96 2.57
CA VAL A 49 5.96 7.53 2.68
C VAL A 49 5.98 7.17 4.15
N LEU A 50 4.92 6.52 4.62
CA LEU A 50 4.75 6.06 5.99
C LEU A 50 5.21 4.62 6.13
N TRP A 51 5.90 4.30 7.22
CA TRP A 51 6.32 2.94 7.56
C TRP A 51 5.74 2.47 8.88
N GLU A 52 5.53 1.17 9.01
CA GLU A 52 5.15 0.50 10.24
C GLU A 52 5.84 -0.86 10.32
N CYS A 53 6.42 -1.15 11.48
CA CYS A 53 6.99 -2.46 11.80
C CYS A 53 6.73 -2.79 13.27
N GLY A 54 6.60 -4.08 13.59
CA GLY A 54 6.20 -4.53 14.92
C GLY A 54 6.99 -5.70 15.48
N TRP A 55 6.63 -6.07 16.70
CA TRP A 55 7.11 -7.25 17.40
C TRP A 55 6.06 -8.35 17.37
N ILE A 56 6.49 -9.59 17.55
CA ILE A 56 5.59 -10.75 17.65
C ILE A 56 4.51 -10.57 18.72
N GLY A 57 4.78 -9.82 19.77
CA GLY A 57 3.82 -9.46 20.84
C GLY A 57 2.81 -8.35 20.49
N GLY A 58 2.71 -7.93 19.22
CA GLY A 58 1.72 -6.94 18.73
C GLY A 58 2.08 -5.47 18.96
N ARG A 59 3.22 -5.17 19.60
CA ARG A 59 3.71 -3.80 19.71
C ARG A 59 4.27 -3.35 18.37
N THR A 60 4.00 -2.10 17.95
CA THR A 60 4.49 -1.53 16.69
C THR A 60 5.21 -0.21 16.91
N HIS A 61 6.09 0.14 15.97
CA HIS A 61 6.57 1.49 15.74
C HIS A 61 6.18 1.94 14.34
N ASN A 62 5.93 3.22 14.19
CA ASN A 62 5.59 3.85 12.92
C ASN A 62 6.24 5.22 12.80
N GLY A 63 6.33 5.67 11.55
CA GLY A 63 6.90 6.97 11.22
C GLY A 63 6.83 7.23 9.74
N ASP A 64 7.68 8.14 9.27
CA ASP A 64 7.82 8.43 7.85
C ASP A 64 9.28 8.47 7.40
N VAL A 65 9.43 8.59 6.08
CA VAL A 65 10.68 8.89 5.41
C VAL A 65 10.38 9.80 4.21
N TYR A 66 11.24 10.78 3.95
CA TYR A 66 11.03 11.77 2.90
C TYR A 66 11.26 11.19 1.51
N LEU A 67 10.32 11.42 0.59
CA LEU A 67 10.47 11.13 -0.82
C LEU A 67 11.38 12.21 -1.44
N LYS A 68 12.62 11.85 -1.77
CA LYS A 68 13.60 12.77 -2.35
C LYS A 68 13.25 13.15 -3.77
N GLU A 69 12.92 12.16 -4.59
CA GLU A 69 12.56 12.33 -5.99
C GLU A 69 11.70 11.17 -6.50
N GLY A 70 10.95 11.43 -7.57
CA GLY A 70 10.18 10.42 -8.25
C GLY A 70 9.88 10.82 -9.68
N SER A 71 9.86 9.84 -10.58
CA SER A 71 9.47 10.02 -11.97
C SER A 71 8.64 8.84 -12.45
N VAL A 72 7.69 9.11 -13.35
CA VAL A 72 6.79 8.10 -13.92
C VAL A 72 6.60 8.37 -15.40
N ILE A 73 6.62 7.31 -16.21
CA ILE A 73 6.24 7.35 -17.61
C ILE A 73 4.86 6.71 -17.75
N ILE A 74 3.92 7.46 -18.27
CA ILE A 74 2.56 7.02 -18.55
C ILE A 74 2.38 6.89 -20.07
N LYS A 75 1.80 5.77 -20.51
CA LYS A 75 1.33 5.53 -21.86
C LYS A 75 -0.17 5.24 -21.84
N ASN A 76 -0.80 5.05 -23.00
CA ASN A 76 -2.23 4.77 -23.10
C ASN A 76 -2.67 3.53 -22.29
N SER A 77 -1.77 2.57 -22.08
CA SER A 77 -1.99 1.35 -21.30
C SER A 77 -1.81 1.52 -19.79
N GLY A 78 -1.45 2.71 -19.31
CA GLY A 78 -1.19 2.99 -17.89
C GLY A 78 0.25 3.37 -17.59
N ILE A 79 0.67 3.16 -16.34
CA ILE A 79 2.02 3.43 -15.86
C ILE A 79 2.94 2.30 -16.35
N VAL A 80 3.89 2.62 -17.21
CA VAL A 80 4.80 1.63 -17.82
C VAL A 80 6.17 1.57 -17.15
N SER A 81 6.58 2.64 -16.47
CA SER A 81 7.78 2.67 -15.64
C SER A 81 7.73 3.80 -14.63
N GLY A 82 8.49 3.66 -13.56
CA GLY A 82 8.65 4.70 -12.55
C GLY A 82 9.91 4.47 -11.72
N ASN A 83 10.51 5.57 -11.25
CA ASN A 83 11.64 5.52 -10.33
C ASN A 83 11.36 6.46 -9.18
N PHE A 84 11.59 5.98 -7.96
CA PHE A 84 11.39 6.72 -6.73
C PHE A 84 12.58 6.53 -5.82
N VAL A 85 12.99 7.60 -5.16
CA VAL A 85 14.11 7.60 -4.22
C VAL A 85 13.67 8.24 -2.93
N VAL A 86 13.90 7.57 -1.81
CA VAL A 86 13.70 8.12 -0.47
C VAL A 86 15.05 8.38 0.20
N ASP A 87 15.13 9.48 0.97
CA ASP A 87 16.30 9.84 1.75
C ASP A 87 16.22 9.20 3.15
N MET A 88 17.01 8.18 3.39
CA MET A 88 17.03 7.43 4.65
C MET A 88 17.54 8.26 5.82
N ASN A 89 18.21 9.41 5.58
CA ASN A 89 18.61 10.33 6.64
C ASN A 89 17.41 11.03 7.28
N THR A 90 16.27 11.04 6.62
CA THR A 90 15.05 11.72 7.08
C THR A 90 14.12 10.83 7.90
N ILE A 91 14.46 9.56 8.13
CA ILE A 91 13.60 8.62 8.85
C ILE A 91 13.18 9.19 10.22
N GLN A 92 11.87 9.20 10.48
CA GLN A 92 11.23 9.69 11.70
C GLN A 92 10.43 8.60 12.38
N CYS A 93 10.10 8.82 13.66
CA CYS A 93 9.22 7.96 14.46
C CYS A 93 8.15 8.82 15.12
N PHE A 94 6.87 8.40 15.06
CA PHE A 94 5.73 9.21 15.52
C PHE A 94 5.09 8.70 16.81
N ASP A 95 5.14 7.39 17.07
CA ASP A 95 4.46 6.78 18.23
C ASP A 95 5.17 7.01 19.56
N LEU A 96 6.49 7.26 19.57
CA LEU A 96 7.25 7.51 20.77
C LEU A 96 7.19 8.98 21.19
N LYS A 97 6.43 9.26 22.26
CA LYS A 97 6.24 10.61 22.80
C LYS A 97 7.48 11.15 23.54
N ASN A 98 8.28 10.26 24.14
CA ASN A 98 9.51 10.64 24.84
C ASN A 98 10.62 10.87 23.81
N ASP A 99 11.18 12.08 23.78
CA ASP A 99 12.21 12.49 22.84
C ASP A 99 13.48 11.64 22.93
N GLY A 100 13.90 11.26 24.13
CA GLY A 100 15.07 10.42 24.35
C GLY A 100 14.89 9.02 23.76
N ALA A 101 13.70 8.40 23.98
CA ALA A 101 13.36 7.10 23.42
C ALA A 101 13.22 7.17 21.90
N ARG A 102 12.55 8.21 21.38
CA ARG A 102 12.40 8.44 19.94
C ARG A 102 13.74 8.59 19.24
N ASN A 103 14.61 9.45 19.76
CA ASN A 103 15.93 9.68 19.20
C ASN A 103 16.83 8.44 19.28
N LYS A 104 16.69 7.62 20.34
CA LYS A 104 17.39 6.33 20.45
C LYS A 104 16.94 5.37 19.35
N LEU A 105 15.63 5.27 19.10
CA LEU A 105 15.10 4.42 18.01
C LEU A 105 15.57 4.91 16.64
N ILE A 106 15.47 6.21 16.34
CA ILE A 106 15.90 6.77 15.06
C ILE A 106 17.40 6.51 14.81
N ARG A 107 18.26 6.72 15.83
CA ARG A 107 19.70 6.39 15.70
C ARG A 107 19.91 4.91 15.43
N HIS A 108 19.16 4.03 16.08
CA HIS A 108 19.26 2.59 15.89
C HIS A 108 18.78 2.17 14.49
N LEU A 109 17.68 2.74 14.00
CA LEU A 109 17.22 2.49 12.63
C LEU A 109 18.26 2.92 11.59
N LYS A 110 19.04 3.98 11.87
CA LYS A 110 20.10 4.45 10.97
C LYS A 110 21.40 3.68 11.06
N SER A 111 21.62 2.92 12.15
CA SER A 111 22.84 2.15 12.36
C SER A 111 22.94 0.94 11.43
N ASP A 112 24.10 0.28 11.42
CA ASP A 112 24.40 -0.94 10.67
C ASP A 112 23.56 -2.14 11.09
N ASP A 113 23.05 -2.16 12.35
CA ASP A 113 22.06 -3.14 12.82
C ASP A 113 20.78 -3.16 11.97
N PHE A 114 20.41 -2.00 11.37
CA PHE A 114 19.22 -1.85 10.53
C PHE A 114 19.57 -1.41 9.11
N PHE A 115 19.41 -0.11 8.83
CA PHE A 115 19.48 0.39 7.45
C PHE A 115 20.87 0.87 7.03
N ASP A 116 21.82 0.98 7.97
CA ASP A 116 23.22 1.38 7.69
C ASP A 116 23.28 2.66 6.83
N VAL A 117 22.60 3.69 7.32
CA VAL A 117 22.34 4.92 6.53
C VAL A 117 23.63 5.69 6.23
N GLU A 118 24.70 5.50 7.01
CA GLU A 118 26.02 6.07 6.73
C GLU A 118 26.55 5.60 5.37
N ASN A 119 26.37 4.30 5.05
CA ASN A 119 26.81 3.69 3.80
C ASN A 119 25.72 3.67 2.72
N TYR A 120 24.43 3.67 3.11
CA TYR A 120 23.28 3.53 2.22
C TYR A 120 22.25 4.62 2.50
N GLN A 121 22.54 5.84 2.06
CA GLN A 121 21.70 7.01 2.32
C GLN A 121 20.35 6.99 1.63
N GLU A 122 20.17 6.13 0.63
CA GLU A 122 18.97 6.10 -0.21
C GLU A 122 18.41 4.67 -0.33
N THR A 123 17.08 4.61 -0.38
CA THR A 123 16.33 3.44 -0.83
C THR A 123 15.66 3.78 -2.14
N ARG A 124 15.67 2.85 -3.10
CA ARG A 124 15.16 3.05 -4.46
C ARG A 124 14.10 2.04 -4.81
N LEU A 125 13.03 2.53 -5.45
CA LEU A 125 11.99 1.71 -6.04
C LEU A 125 11.92 1.98 -7.54
N THR A 126 12.06 0.93 -8.35
CA THR A 126 11.84 0.99 -9.80
C THR A 126 10.59 0.21 -10.16
N ILE A 127 9.57 0.87 -10.71
CA ILE A 127 8.39 0.22 -11.29
C ILE A 127 8.72 -0.20 -12.72
N THR A 128 8.45 -1.45 -13.05
CA THR A 128 8.71 -2.03 -14.38
C THR A 128 7.44 -2.28 -15.18
N SER A 129 6.29 -2.43 -14.50
CA SER A 129 4.98 -2.54 -15.12
C SER A 129 3.85 -2.24 -14.14
N SER A 130 2.66 -1.97 -14.68
CA SER A 130 1.42 -1.93 -13.91
C SER A 130 0.30 -2.64 -14.65
N GLU A 131 -0.65 -3.16 -13.88
CA GLU A 131 -1.86 -3.83 -14.37
C GLU A 131 -3.07 -3.26 -13.64
N ASN A 132 -4.13 -2.92 -14.38
CA ASN A 132 -5.40 -2.53 -13.77
C ASN A 132 -6.12 -3.79 -13.25
N ILE A 133 -6.44 -3.79 -11.95
CA ILE A 133 -7.11 -4.91 -11.26
C ILE A 133 -8.57 -4.61 -10.92
N GLY A 134 -9.13 -3.55 -11.48
CA GLY A 134 -10.54 -3.15 -11.37
C GLY A 134 -10.71 -1.71 -10.89
N GLY A 135 -11.57 -0.96 -11.58
CA GLY A 135 -11.78 0.47 -11.31
C GLY A 135 -10.49 1.26 -11.45
N ASN A 136 -10.16 2.02 -10.39
CA ASN A 136 -8.94 2.80 -10.28
C ASN A 136 -7.82 2.07 -9.53
N ASN A 137 -7.96 0.76 -9.27
CA ASN A 137 -6.98 -0.04 -8.56
C ASN A 137 -5.98 -0.68 -9.52
N PHE A 138 -4.73 -0.65 -9.12
CA PHE A 138 -3.60 -1.16 -9.91
C PHE A 138 -2.71 -2.07 -9.08
N LEU A 139 -2.21 -3.11 -9.71
CA LEU A 139 -1.06 -3.89 -9.27
C LEU A 139 0.17 -3.32 -9.96
N PHE A 140 1.21 -3.00 -9.20
CA PHE A 140 2.50 -2.54 -9.70
C PHE A 140 3.54 -3.62 -9.43
N ILE A 141 4.39 -3.86 -10.41
CA ILE A 141 5.53 -4.78 -10.32
C ILE A 141 6.79 -3.95 -10.47
N GLY A 142 7.79 -4.26 -9.67
CA GLY A 142 9.03 -3.51 -9.68
C GLY A 142 10.15 -4.16 -8.88
N ASN A 143 11.18 -3.38 -8.63
CA ASN A 143 12.35 -3.76 -7.86
C ASN A 143 12.56 -2.75 -6.73
N LEU A 144 12.71 -3.24 -5.52
CA LEU A 144 13.03 -2.44 -4.35
C LEU A 144 14.49 -2.68 -3.96
N THR A 145 15.26 -1.61 -3.79
CA THR A 145 16.67 -1.66 -3.38
C THR A 145 16.82 -1.01 -2.02
N ILE A 146 17.25 -1.79 -1.03
CA ILE A 146 17.56 -1.36 0.35
C ILE A 146 18.95 -1.89 0.70
N LYS A 147 19.79 -1.10 1.33
CA LYS A 147 21.20 -1.48 1.68
C LYS A 147 21.96 -2.07 0.49
N GLY A 148 21.78 -1.53 -0.71
CA GLY A 148 22.43 -2.02 -1.93
C GLY A 148 21.90 -3.37 -2.46
N ILE A 149 20.95 -4.02 -1.79
CA ILE A 149 20.35 -5.29 -2.20
C ILE A 149 19.04 -5.02 -2.90
N THR A 150 18.87 -5.59 -4.10
CA THR A 150 17.68 -5.43 -4.92
C THR A 150 16.86 -6.71 -4.96
N ASN A 151 15.57 -6.61 -4.66
CA ASN A 151 14.62 -7.72 -4.76
C ASN A 151 13.38 -7.30 -5.56
N PRO A 152 12.74 -8.22 -6.28
CA PRO A 152 11.45 -7.98 -6.91
C PRO A 152 10.39 -7.72 -5.86
N ILE A 153 9.47 -6.82 -6.16
CA ILE A 153 8.38 -6.43 -5.28
C ILE A 153 7.09 -6.25 -6.06
N GLN A 154 5.98 -6.56 -5.40
CA GLN A 154 4.64 -6.24 -5.85
C GLN A 154 3.98 -5.30 -4.86
N MET A 155 3.24 -4.35 -5.36
CA MET A 155 2.48 -3.39 -4.56
C MET A 155 1.14 -3.10 -5.22
N SER A 156 0.16 -2.73 -4.44
CA SER A 156 -1.16 -2.36 -4.95
C SER A 156 -1.55 -0.97 -4.50
N GLY A 157 -2.41 -0.33 -5.26
CA GLY A 157 -2.92 0.97 -4.87
C GLY A 157 -3.93 1.53 -5.82
N GLU A 158 -4.56 2.59 -5.38
CA GLU A 158 -5.53 3.36 -6.15
C GLU A 158 -4.82 4.54 -6.82
N VAL A 159 -5.13 4.76 -8.10
CA VAL A 159 -4.66 5.93 -8.85
C VAL A 159 -5.86 6.80 -9.20
N HIS A 160 -5.75 8.09 -8.98
CA HIS A 160 -6.83 9.03 -9.25
C HIS A 160 -6.31 10.30 -9.93
N ARG A 161 -7.19 11.03 -10.64
CA ARG A 161 -6.83 12.33 -11.23
C ARG A 161 -6.72 13.40 -10.17
N THR A 162 -5.80 14.31 -10.40
CA THR A 162 -5.67 15.58 -9.66
C THR A 162 -5.62 16.75 -10.64
N ASN A 163 -5.67 17.99 -10.14
CA ASN A 163 -5.57 19.18 -10.98
C ASN A 163 -4.24 19.30 -11.73
N SER A 164 -3.16 18.73 -11.19
CA SER A 164 -1.80 18.81 -11.74
C SER A 164 -1.32 17.55 -12.46
N GLY A 165 -2.13 16.47 -12.42
CA GLY A 165 -1.77 15.18 -13.00
C GLY A 165 -2.48 14.02 -12.32
N TYR A 166 -1.76 13.25 -11.48
CA TYR A 166 -2.30 12.08 -10.80
C TYR A 166 -1.92 12.03 -9.33
N GLY A 167 -2.78 11.41 -8.52
CA GLY A 167 -2.47 10.94 -7.19
C GLY A 167 -2.45 9.41 -7.15
N ALA A 168 -1.63 8.83 -6.28
CA ALA A 168 -1.63 7.40 -6.02
C ALA A 168 -1.52 7.13 -4.53
N ASP A 169 -2.41 6.27 -4.01
CA ASP A 169 -2.38 5.76 -2.64
C ASP A 169 -1.93 4.30 -2.68
N ILE A 170 -0.67 4.06 -2.34
CA ILE A 170 0.02 2.77 -2.53
C ILE A 170 0.20 2.05 -1.19
N LYS A 171 0.02 0.74 -1.21
CA LYS A 171 0.34 -0.17 -0.10
C LYS A 171 1.39 -1.17 -0.55
N LEU A 172 2.39 -1.37 0.29
CA LEU A 172 3.50 -2.25 0.06
C LEU A 172 3.89 -2.94 1.37
N VAL A 173 4.16 -4.22 1.32
CA VAL A 173 4.81 -4.97 2.42
C VAL A 173 6.08 -5.61 1.86
N PHE A 174 7.18 -5.45 2.57
CA PHE A 174 8.43 -6.11 2.22
C PHE A 174 9.04 -6.81 3.42
N ASP A 175 9.71 -7.92 3.14
CA ASP A 175 10.48 -8.68 4.12
C ASP A 175 11.88 -8.06 4.25
N ARG A 176 12.16 -7.41 5.39
CA ARG A 176 13.41 -6.72 5.67
C ARG A 176 14.62 -7.68 5.72
N SER A 177 14.39 -8.95 6.03
CA SER A 177 15.46 -9.95 6.10
C SER A 177 16.14 -10.18 4.74
N LYS A 178 15.37 -10.03 3.64
CA LYS A 178 15.87 -10.11 2.26
C LYS A 178 16.82 -8.98 1.87
N TYR A 179 16.91 -7.94 2.70
CA TYR A 179 17.79 -6.78 2.52
C TYR A 179 18.91 -6.72 3.57
N ASN A 180 19.19 -7.85 4.22
CA ASN A 180 20.22 -7.95 5.24
C ASN A 180 19.99 -7.02 6.45
N VAL A 181 18.74 -6.71 6.78
CA VAL A 181 18.35 -6.02 8.02
C VAL A 181 18.04 -7.08 9.07
N ARG A 182 19.03 -7.39 9.92
CA ARG A 182 19.07 -8.62 10.72
C ARG A 182 18.58 -8.46 12.16
N TYR A 183 18.67 -7.26 12.73
CA TYR A 183 18.46 -7.07 14.16
C TYR A 183 17.15 -7.71 14.65
N LYS A 184 17.29 -8.66 15.60
CA LYS A 184 16.17 -9.41 16.19
C LYS A 184 15.21 -10.04 15.19
N SER A 185 15.69 -10.46 14.02
CA SER A 185 14.91 -11.19 13.03
C SER A 185 14.98 -12.69 13.29
N ALA A 186 13.84 -13.36 13.32
CA ALA A 186 13.76 -14.82 13.46
C ALA A 186 14.36 -15.55 12.25
N SER A 187 14.53 -14.89 11.12
CA SER A 187 15.20 -15.43 9.93
C SER A 187 16.72 -15.60 10.12
N PHE A 188 17.32 -14.94 11.13
CA PHE A 188 18.76 -14.99 11.41
C PHE A 188 19.10 -15.54 12.79
N PHE A 189 18.19 -15.49 13.76
CA PHE A 189 18.47 -15.85 15.15
C PHE A 189 17.35 -16.73 15.72
N SER A 190 17.70 -17.84 16.36
CA SER A 190 16.74 -18.82 16.91
C SER A 190 16.27 -18.52 18.34
N ASP A 191 17.09 -17.84 19.16
CA ASP A 191 16.88 -17.74 20.61
C ASP A 191 16.35 -16.37 21.06
N LEU A 192 15.47 -15.75 20.28
CA LEU A 192 14.96 -14.39 20.55
C LEU A 192 13.75 -14.37 21.50
N GLY A 193 13.01 -15.48 21.65
CA GLY A 193 11.78 -15.53 22.43
C GLY A 193 10.80 -14.42 21.97
N ASP A 194 10.22 -13.71 22.94
CA ASP A 194 9.26 -12.61 22.66
C ASP A 194 9.92 -11.31 22.16
N ASN A 195 11.25 -11.32 21.97
CA ASN A 195 11.99 -10.14 21.48
C ASN A 195 12.08 -10.09 19.95
N ILE A 196 11.41 -10.98 19.23
CA ILE A 196 11.40 -11.00 17.77
C ILE A 196 10.74 -9.73 17.23
N ILE A 197 11.45 -9.03 16.35
CA ILE A 197 10.92 -7.99 15.49
C ILE A 197 10.50 -8.67 14.18
N LEU A 198 9.26 -8.45 13.77
CA LEU A 198 8.70 -9.01 12.54
C LEU A 198 9.57 -8.62 11.33
N ASP A 199 9.70 -9.53 10.38
CA ASP A 199 10.45 -9.26 9.16
C ASP A 199 9.63 -8.47 8.15
N ASP A 200 8.30 -8.54 8.24
CA ASP A 200 7.40 -7.74 7.43
C ASP A 200 7.37 -6.28 7.87
N VAL A 201 7.70 -5.39 6.95
CA VAL A 201 7.57 -3.95 7.10
C VAL A 201 6.48 -3.46 6.14
N SER A 202 5.47 -2.80 6.70
CA SER A 202 4.37 -2.20 5.93
C SER A 202 4.70 -0.76 5.54
N LEU A 203 4.48 -0.42 4.28
CA LEU A 203 4.57 0.95 3.78
C LEU A 203 3.22 1.41 3.23
N LYS A 204 2.89 2.68 3.48
CA LYS A 204 1.77 3.41 2.86
C LYS A 204 2.33 4.67 2.24
N ALA A 205 2.27 4.77 0.91
CA ALA A 205 2.74 5.95 0.22
C ALA A 205 1.58 6.70 -0.43
N LYS A 206 1.52 8.01 -0.22
CA LYS A 206 0.67 8.93 -0.97
C LYS A 206 1.56 9.72 -1.90
N ILE A 207 1.42 9.48 -3.19
CA ILE A 207 2.25 10.12 -4.22
C ILE A 207 1.42 11.12 -5.00
N ARG A 208 1.95 12.30 -5.22
CA ARG A 208 1.38 13.33 -6.09
C ARG A 208 2.29 13.53 -7.28
N LEU A 209 1.72 13.33 -8.48
CA LEU A 209 2.44 13.41 -9.74
C LEU A 209 1.99 14.66 -10.51
N ARG A 210 2.96 15.43 -10.99
CA ARG A 210 2.75 16.55 -11.90
C ARG A 210 3.28 16.21 -13.28
N LYS A 211 2.51 16.57 -14.32
CA LYS A 211 2.98 16.40 -15.71
C LYS A 211 4.15 17.34 -15.98
N ILE A 212 5.19 16.81 -16.60
CA ILE A 212 6.32 17.61 -17.09
C ILE A 212 5.87 18.24 -18.40
N SER A 213 5.84 19.57 -18.45
CA SER A 213 5.59 20.30 -19.71
C SER A 213 6.77 20.06 -20.67
N SER A 214 6.42 19.70 -21.88
CA SER A 214 7.39 19.54 -22.98
C SER A 214 7.90 20.89 -23.42
#